data_2cd3c321b40dbcc11660cbd3c8c6fc17
#
_entry.id   2cd3c321b40dbcc11660cbd3c8c6fc17
#
_cell.length_a   1.000
_cell.length_b   1.000
_cell.length_c   1.000
_cell.angle_alpha   90.00
_cell.angle_beta   90.00
_cell.angle_gamma   90.00
#
_symmetry.space_group_name_H-M   'P 1'
#
loop_
_entity.id
_entity.type
_entity.pdbx_description
1 polymer ?
#
loop_
_entity_poly.entity_id
_entity_poly.type
_entity_poly.pdbx_seq_one_letter_code
_entity_poly.pdbx_strand_id
1 'polypeptide(L)'
;KNKIENYTPEFWLLLGVFTLLLMSFQVIFPTSIPVISSIIEMFGGISNMAPPVEKELFYSNAQIWFASLIAVLSGIAQILWWNSRKSKNKIKMFFRPLMLTMVISSLIIVIYPIKNISYMILISSSFFSIFSNGSVLLHFFRKQQLVSSASVSHIGVAIMFIGILFSSGYSSIISKNYTGLVWNSEFPDEVNQDNMLIFVNEKRKVGEYDVEYLGKRKKIKNFDGFVNENYLEYIPIINKYILKKDIEIDGYKLLENDTVEIDNNEI
;
A
#
# COMPACT_ATOMS: atom_id res chain seq x y z
N LYS A 1 -25.88 21.81 -32.81
CA LYS A 1 -25.02 22.16 -31.68
C LYS A 1 -25.51 21.37 -30.48
N ASN A 2 -24.96 20.19 -30.18
CA ASN A 2 -25.28 19.45 -28.97
C ASN A 2 -24.71 20.23 -27.79
N LYS A 3 -25.58 20.84 -26.99
CA LYS A 3 -25.20 21.38 -25.69
C LYS A 3 -24.90 20.16 -24.79
N ILE A 4 -23.70 20.11 -24.25
CA ILE A 4 -23.37 19.16 -23.17
C ILE A 4 -24.17 19.64 -21.95
N GLU A 5 -25.23 18.95 -21.63
CA GLU A 5 -25.98 19.23 -20.41
C GLU A 5 -25.31 18.57 -19.23
N ASN A 6 -25.26 19.25 -18.08
CA ASN A 6 -24.54 18.82 -16.86
C ASN A 6 -25.02 17.46 -16.28
N TYR A 7 -26.06 16.87 -16.86
CA TYR A 7 -26.64 15.60 -16.42
C TYR A 7 -26.46 14.47 -17.43
N THR A 8 -25.68 14.67 -18.52
CA THR A 8 -25.41 13.62 -19.50
C THR A 8 -24.29 12.70 -19.02
N PRO A 9 -24.34 11.40 -19.37
CA PRO A 9 -23.27 10.45 -19.06
C PRO A 9 -21.91 10.89 -19.58
N GLU A 10 -21.88 11.54 -20.74
CA GLU A 10 -20.66 12.04 -21.40
C GLU A 10 -19.97 13.10 -20.56
N PHE A 11 -20.71 13.97 -19.88
CA PHE A 11 -20.17 14.98 -18.97
C PHE A 11 -19.40 14.32 -17.81
N TRP A 12 -20.00 13.31 -17.17
CA TRP A 12 -19.37 12.61 -16.04
C TRP A 12 -18.18 11.78 -16.45
N LEU A 13 -18.23 11.19 -17.66
CA LEU A 13 -17.08 10.48 -18.23
C LEU A 13 -15.92 11.45 -18.50
N LEU A 14 -16.20 12.62 -19.10
CA LEU A 14 -15.20 13.66 -19.34
C LEU A 14 -14.57 14.13 -18.04
N LEU A 15 -15.38 14.34 -17.00
CA LEU A 15 -14.88 14.74 -15.67
C LEU A 15 -13.97 13.66 -15.05
N GLY A 16 -14.32 12.39 -15.21
CA GLY A 16 -13.49 11.27 -14.79
C GLY A 16 -12.14 11.23 -15.51
N VAL A 17 -12.15 11.37 -16.85
CA VAL A 17 -10.92 11.43 -17.65
C VAL A 17 -10.06 12.63 -17.25
N PHE A 18 -10.66 13.80 -17.04
CA PHE A 18 -9.93 14.99 -16.59
C PHE A 18 -9.31 14.79 -15.20
N THR A 19 -10.02 14.14 -14.28
CA THR A 19 -9.48 13.80 -12.96
C THR A 19 -8.26 12.88 -13.06
N LEU A 20 -8.32 11.85 -13.94
CA LEU A 20 -7.19 10.95 -14.18
C LEU A 20 -5.99 11.68 -14.82
N LEU A 21 -6.22 12.63 -15.71
CA LEU A 21 -5.17 13.46 -16.29
C LEU A 21 -4.49 14.34 -15.24
N LEU A 22 -5.27 14.98 -14.35
CA LEU A 22 -4.73 15.77 -13.25
C LEU A 22 -3.93 14.91 -12.28
N MET A 23 -4.43 13.71 -11.94
CA MET A 23 -3.74 12.74 -11.11
C MET A 23 -2.39 12.32 -11.70
N SER A 24 -2.37 12.05 -13.01
CA SER A 24 -1.16 11.71 -13.73
C SER A 24 -0.17 12.88 -13.77
N PHE A 25 -0.66 14.09 -14.04
CA PHE A 25 0.16 15.30 -14.06
C PHE A 25 0.80 15.57 -12.70
N GLN A 26 0.05 15.40 -11.60
CA GLN A 26 0.53 15.56 -10.24
C GLN A 26 1.71 14.63 -9.90
N VAL A 27 1.77 13.44 -10.53
CA VAL A 27 2.91 12.51 -10.37
C VAL A 27 4.04 12.86 -11.33
N ILE A 28 3.73 13.04 -12.62
CA ILE A 28 4.73 13.24 -13.69
C ILE A 28 5.53 14.52 -13.48
N PHE A 29 4.86 15.62 -13.13
CA PHE A 29 5.53 16.92 -13.02
C PHE A 29 6.63 16.92 -11.94
N PRO A 30 6.37 16.57 -10.67
CA PRO A 30 7.41 16.55 -9.64
C PRO A 30 8.50 15.51 -9.87
N THR A 31 8.16 14.35 -10.44
CA THR A 31 9.16 13.32 -10.79
C THR A 31 10.06 13.75 -11.95
N SER A 32 9.60 14.65 -12.82
CA SER A 32 10.38 15.19 -13.93
C SER A 32 11.28 16.37 -13.53
N ILE A 33 11.15 16.92 -12.32
CA ILE A 33 11.94 18.08 -11.87
C ILE A 33 13.46 17.89 -12.08
N PRO A 34 14.09 16.74 -11.71
CA PRO A 34 15.52 16.57 -11.93
C PRO A 34 15.93 16.66 -13.39
N VAL A 35 15.12 16.10 -14.30
CA VAL A 35 15.36 16.16 -15.74
C VAL A 35 15.19 17.59 -16.25
N ILE A 36 14.14 18.28 -15.83
CA ILE A 36 13.88 19.68 -16.21
C ILE A 36 15.02 20.57 -15.73
N SER A 37 15.49 20.40 -14.50
CA SER A 37 16.62 21.13 -13.93
C SER A 37 17.91 20.92 -14.75
N SER A 38 18.22 19.67 -15.09
CA SER A 38 19.39 19.35 -15.92
C SER A 38 19.30 19.99 -17.32
N ILE A 39 18.12 20.06 -17.91
CA ILE A 39 17.92 20.73 -19.20
C ILE A 39 18.15 22.23 -19.05
N ILE A 40 17.61 22.89 -18.03
CA ILE A 40 17.80 24.32 -17.79
C ILE A 40 19.28 24.65 -17.61
N GLU A 41 20.01 23.86 -16.85
CA GLU A 41 21.44 24.01 -16.59
C GLU A 41 22.28 23.81 -17.87
N MET A 42 21.88 22.85 -18.72
CA MET A 42 22.54 22.63 -20.02
C MET A 42 22.45 23.86 -20.95
N PHE A 43 21.39 24.67 -20.83
CA PHE A 43 21.23 25.94 -21.55
C PHE A 43 21.79 27.16 -20.78
N GLY A 44 22.58 26.95 -19.71
CA GLY A 44 23.21 28.00 -18.93
C GLY A 44 22.29 28.72 -17.95
N GLY A 45 21.09 28.18 -17.69
CA GLY A 45 20.17 28.65 -16.65
C GLY A 45 20.51 28.08 -15.26
N ILE A 46 19.92 28.67 -14.23
CA ILE A 46 19.98 28.16 -12.84
C ILE A 46 18.59 27.65 -12.50
N SER A 47 18.49 26.37 -12.11
CA SER A 47 17.24 25.80 -11.64
C SER A 47 17.17 25.84 -10.10
N ASN A 48 16.11 26.47 -9.59
CA ASN A 48 15.80 26.48 -8.16
C ASN A 48 14.70 25.44 -7.79
N MET A 49 14.34 24.55 -8.72
CA MET A 49 13.33 23.53 -8.50
C MET A 49 13.96 22.32 -7.82
N ALA A 50 13.39 21.89 -6.70
CA ALA A 50 13.79 20.67 -6.00
C ALA A 50 12.63 19.66 -6.00
N PRO A 51 12.90 18.37 -6.18
CA PRO A 51 11.88 17.33 -6.00
C PRO A 51 11.43 17.28 -4.54
N PRO A 52 10.22 16.74 -4.25
CA PRO A 52 9.75 16.58 -2.89
C PRO A 52 10.73 15.75 -2.05
N VAL A 53 11.04 16.21 -0.83
CA VAL A 53 11.93 15.52 0.11
C VAL A 53 11.29 14.22 0.58
N GLU A 54 10.06 14.31 1.09
CA GLU A 54 9.27 13.15 1.53
C GLU A 54 8.32 12.72 0.40
N LYS A 55 8.84 11.93 -0.54
CA LYS A 55 8.11 11.55 -1.77
C LYS A 55 6.82 10.80 -1.46
N GLU A 56 6.88 9.79 -0.58
CA GLU A 56 5.72 8.97 -0.23
C GLU A 56 4.59 9.82 0.37
N LEU A 57 4.92 10.70 1.32
CA LEU A 57 3.95 11.56 1.96
C LEU A 57 3.36 12.58 0.98
N PHE A 58 4.20 13.16 0.13
CA PHE A 58 3.77 14.14 -0.88
C PHE A 58 2.77 13.53 -1.87
N TYR A 59 3.11 12.36 -2.45
CA TYR A 59 2.25 11.72 -3.42
C TYR A 59 1.00 11.14 -2.77
N SER A 60 1.10 10.45 -1.64
CA SER A 60 -0.04 9.84 -0.98
C SER A 60 -1.07 10.87 -0.52
N ASN A 61 -0.64 12.01 0.02
CA ASN A 61 -1.52 13.09 0.44
C ASN A 61 -2.34 13.70 -0.73
N ALA A 62 -1.77 13.78 -1.93
CA ALA A 62 -2.51 14.25 -3.10
C ALA A 62 -3.36 13.15 -3.74
N GLN A 63 -2.80 11.95 -3.88
CA GLN A 63 -3.44 10.83 -4.56
C GLN A 63 -4.71 10.35 -3.86
N ILE A 64 -4.77 10.44 -2.53
CA ILE A 64 -5.94 10.04 -1.75
C ILE A 64 -7.20 10.86 -2.11
N TRP A 65 -7.05 12.15 -2.41
CA TRP A 65 -8.14 13.02 -2.84
C TRP A 65 -8.60 12.68 -4.25
N PHE A 66 -7.67 12.43 -5.17
CA PHE A 66 -8.01 11.98 -6.52
C PHE A 66 -8.70 10.62 -6.51
N ALA A 67 -8.20 9.66 -5.73
CA ALA A 67 -8.82 8.35 -5.58
C ALA A 67 -10.25 8.46 -5.04
N SER A 68 -10.45 9.30 -4.02
CA SER A 68 -11.78 9.57 -3.45
C SER A 68 -12.73 10.17 -4.49
N LEU A 69 -12.25 11.13 -5.28
CA LEU A 69 -13.02 11.77 -6.34
C LEU A 69 -13.39 10.76 -7.45
N ILE A 70 -12.43 9.94 -7.90
CA ILE A 70 -12.67 8.88 -8.89
C ILE A 70 -13.71 7.89 -8.39
N ALA A 71 -13.63 7.47 -7.12
CA ALA A 71 -14.60 6.56 -6.52
C ALA A 71 -16.02 7.16 -6.54
N VAL A 72 -16.18 8.43 -6.17
CA VAL A 72 -17.49 9.13 -6.21
C VAL A 72 -17.98 9.26 -7.64
N LEU A 73 -17.12 9.71 -8.58
CA LEU A 73 -17.48 9.88 -9.98
C LEU A 73 -17.92 8.58 -10.63
N SER A 74 -17.23 7.46 -10.33
CA SER A 74 -17.61 6.14 -10.85
C SER A 74 -19.01 5.71 -10.40
N GLY A 75 -19.35 5.94 -9.12
CA GLY A 75 -20.66 5.65 -8.58
C GLY A 75 -21.77 6.51 -9.20
N ILE A 76 -21.52 7.82 -9.32
CA ILE A 76 -22.48 8.77 -9.91
C ILE A 76 -22.69 8.47 -11.40
N ALA A 77 -21.61 8.34 -12.17
CA ALA A 77 -21.67 8.10 -13.60
C ALA A 77 -22.47 6.83 -13.92
N GLN A 78 -22.26 5.76 -13.17
CA GLN A 78 -22.93 4.50 -13.36
C GLN A 78 -24.44 4.57 -13.08
N ILE A 79 -24.85 5.24 -11.99
CA ILE A 79 -26.26 5.45 -11.67
C ILE A 79 -26.94 6.32 -12.74
N LEU A 80 -26.28 7.40 -13.20
CA LEU A 80 -26.84 8.30 -14.21
C LEU A 80 -26.91 7.63 -15.58
N TRP A 81 -25.88 6.88 -15.98
CA TRP A 81 -25.88 6.15 -17.25
C TRP A 81 -27.04 5.13 -17.32
N TRP A 82 -27.27 4.40 -16.23
CA TRP A 82 -28.38 3.45 -16.12
C TRP A 82 -29.72 4.15 -16.18
N ASN A 83 -29.87 5.28 -15.48
CA ASN A 83 -31.16 5.96 -15.33
C ASN A 83 -31.55 6.81 -16.55
N SER A 84 -30.59 7.22 -17.41
CA SER A 84 -30.89 8.00 -18.62
C SER A 84 -31.88 7.29 -19.54
N ARG A 85 -32.00 5.97 -19.41
CA ARG A 85 -32.82 5.12 -20.29
C ARG A 85 -34.25 4.81 -19.78
N LYS A 86 -34.56 4.89 -18.46
CA LYS A 86 -35.85 4.29 -18.00
C LYS A 86 -36.55 4.84 -16.75
N SER A 87 -36.05 5.81 -15.98
CA SER A 87 -36.70 6.15 -14.69
C SER A 87 -37.06 7.61 -14.50
N LYS A 88 -38.31 7.85 -14.05
CA LYS A 88 -38.80 9.19 -13.66
C LYS A 88 -38.28 9.67 -12.28
N ASN A 89 -37.69 8.80 -11.43
CA ASN A 89 -37.29 9.10 -10.07
C ASN A 89 -35.76 8.91 -9.84
N LYS A 90 -34.97 9.83 -10.38
CA LYS A 90 -33.51 9.81 -10.30
C LYS A 90 -32.98 9.83 -8.83
N ILE A 91 -33.62 10.59 -7.95
CA ILE A 91 -33.23 10.78 -6.56
C ILE A 91 -33.31 9.47 -5.75
N LYS A 92 -34.36 8.65 -5.95
CA LYS A 92 -34.51 7.40 -5.20
C LYS A 92 -33.39 6.36 -5.48
N MET A 93 -32.77 6.43 -6.67
CA MET A 93 -31.69 5.51 -7.02
C MET A 93 -30.37 5.83 -6.28
N PHE A 94 -30.14 7.10 -5.98
CA PHE A 94 -29.00 7.51 -5.16
C PHE A 94 -29.20 7.23 -3.68
N PHE A 95 -30.44 7.27 -3.21
CA PHE A 95 -30.75 7.19 -1.78
C PHE A 95 -30.30 5.86 -1.15
N ARG A 96 -30.56 4.72 -1.80
CA ARG A 96 -30.18 3.40 -1.27
C ARG A 96 -28.66 3.22 -1.14
N PRO A 97 -27.86 3.44 -2.21
CA PRO A 97 -26.38 3.37 -2.11
C PRO A 97 -25.84 4.33 -1.07
N LEU A 98 -26.37 5.56 -1.00
CA LEU A 98 -25.92 6.58 -0.05
C LEU A 98 -26.19 6.17 1.40
N MET A 99 -27.40 5.66 1.70
CA MET A 99 -27.75 5.20 3.05
C MET A 99 -26.88 4.00 3.47
N LEU A 100 -26.68 3.02 2.57
CA LEU A 100 -25.80 1.88 2.84
C LEU A 100 -24.36 2.35 3.09
N THR A 101 -23.88 3.30 2.31
CA THR A 101 -22.54 3.89 2.50
C THR A 101 -22.44 4.52 3.88
N MET A 102 -23.39 5.37 4.27
CA MET A 102 -23.37 6.03 5.58
C MET A 102 -23.34 5.02 6.72
N VAL A 103 -24.18 3.99 6.68
CA VAL A 103 -24.24 2.97 7.74
C VAL A 103 -22.94 2.19 7.82
N ILE A 104 -22.47 1.64 6.70
CA ILE A 104 -21.26 0.77 6.69
C ILE A 104 -19.99 1.59 6.98
N SER A 105 -19.84 2.77 6.39
CA SER A 105 -18.67 3.62 6.65
C SER A 105 -18.62 4.07 8.11
N SER A 106 -19.75 4.49 8.70
CA SER A 106 -19.83 4.86 10.11
C SER A 106 -19.48 3.68 11.02
N LEU A 107 -19.97 2.47 10.71
CA LEU A 107 -19.65 1.27 11.47
C LEU A 107 -18.16 0.97 11.45
N ILE A 108 -17.54 1.03 10.28
CA ILE A 108 -16.10 0.77 10.13
C ILE A 108 -15.26 1.83 10.85
N ILE A 109 -15.61 3.11 10.71
CA ILE A 109 -14.89 4.22 11.37
C ILE A 109 -14.97 4.10 12.90
N VAL A 110 -16.07 3.56 13.45
CA VAL A 110 -16.22 3.34 14.90
C VAL A 110 -15.42 2.12 15.37
N ILE A 111 -15.46 1.01 14.60
CA ILE A 111 -14.72 -0.23 14.96
C ILE A 111 -13.21 -0.01 14.85
N TYR A 112 -12.78 0.61 13.77
CA TYR A 112 -11.38 0.99 13.54
C TYR A 112 -11.28 2.50 13.68
N PRO A 113 -10.80 3.05 14.80
CA PRO A 113 -10.81 4.50 15.06
C PRO A 113 -9.93 5.26 14.08
N ILE A 114 -10.48 5.52 12.90
CA ILE A 114 -9.82 6.25 11.82
C ILE A 114 -9.82 7.73 12.18
N LYS A 115 -8.67 8.28 12.50
CA LYS A 115 -8.53 9.70 12.90
C LYS A 115 -8.32 10.64 11.71
N ASN A 116 -7.74 10.14 10.62
CA ASN A 116 -7.43 10.95 9.45
C ASN A 116 -8.69 11.16 8.58
N ILE A 117 -9.06 12.41 8.36
CA ILE A 117 -10.25 12.77 7.59
C ILE A 117 -10.17 12.32 6.13
N SER A 118 -8.98 12.34 5.51
CA SER A 118 -8.77 11.88 4.12
C SER A 118 -9.10 10.39 4.01
N TYR A 119 -8.72 9.60 5.03
CA TYR A 119 -9.01 8.17 5.08
C TYR A 119 -10.50 7.88 5.25
N MET A 120 -11.19 8.66 6.09
CA MET A 120 -12.66 8.57 6.24
C MET A 120 -13.36 8.85 4.92
N ILE A 121 -12.92 9.88 4.18
CA ILE A 121 -13.47 10.25 2.89
C ILE A 121 -13.19 9.16 1.85
N LEU A 122 -11.97 8.61 1.79
CA LEU A 122 -11.63 7.53 0.85
C LEU A 122 -12.47 6.26 1.11
N ILE A 123 -12.63 5.84 2.35
CA ILE A 123 -13.49 4.70 2.70
C ILE A 123 -14.93 4.96 2.30
N SER A 124 -15.47 6.11 2.66
CA SER A 124 -16.85 6.45 2.36
C SER A 124 -17.11 6.53 0.85
N SER A 125 -16.21 7.16 0.09
CA SER A 125 -16.31 7.24 -1.37
C SER A 125 -16.16 5.88 -2.05
N SER A 126 -15.30 5.01 -1.53
CA SER A 126 -15.12 3.65 -2.04
C SER A 126 -16.37 2.79 -1.79
N PHE A 127 -16.95 2.83 -0.58
CA PHE A 127 -18.22 2.15 -0.33
C PHE A 127 -19.35 2.70 -1.18
N PHE A 128 -19.42 4.03 -1.37
CA PHE A 128 -20.39 4.62 -2.28
C PHE A 128 -20.25 4.07 -3.71
N SER A 129 -19.03 3.96 -4.22
CA SER A 129 -18.75 3.33 -5.51
C SER A 129 -19.22 1.87 -5.55
N ILE A 130 -18.90 1.06 -4.52
CA ILE A 130 -19.29 -0.35 -4.43
C ILE A 130 -20.80 -0.50 -4.44
N PHE A 131 -21.53 0.22 -3.58
CA PHE A 131 -22.98 0.09 -3.49
C PHE A 131 -23.71 0.65 -4.70
N SER A 132 -23.22 1.74 -5.30
CA SER A 132 -23.77 2.32 -6.51
C SER A 132 -23.63 1.35 -7.70
N ASN A 133 -22.43 0.88 -7.96
CA ASN A 133 -22.15 -0.08 -9.03
C ASN A 133 -22.82 -1.44 -8.75
N GLY A 134 -22.81 -1.89 -7.49
CA GLY A 134 -23.48 -3.12 -7.06
C GLY A 134 -24.99 -3.08 -7.27
N SER A 135 -25.65 -1.94 -7.04
CA SER A 135 -27.08 -1.78 -7.29
C SER A 135 -27.45 -1.92 -8.77
N VAL A 136 -26.60 -1.39 -9.65
CA VAL A 136 -26.74 -1.53 -11.11
C VAL A 136 -26.50 -2.97 -11.53
N LEU A 137 -25.44 -3.60 -11.01
CA LEU A 137 -25.09 -4.99 -11.30
C LEU A 137 -26.22 -5.96 -10.91
N LEU A 138 -26.76 -5.82 -9.69
CA LEU A 138 -27.88 -6.62 -9.20
C LEU A 138 -29.14 -6.47 -10.08
N HIS A 139 -29.36 -5.28 -10.64
CA HIS A 139 -30.46 -5.08 -11.55
C HIS A 139 -30.30 -5.87 -12.86
N PHE A 140 -29.08 -5.90 -13.42
CA PHE A 140 -28.78 -6.71 -14.62
C PHE A 140 -28.96 -8.20 -14.35
N PHE A 141 -28.44 -8.71 -13.23
CA PHE A 141 -28.61 -10.12 -12.85
C PHE A 141 -30.09 -10.52 -12.73
N ARG A 142 -30.90 -9.69 -12.06
CA ARG A 142 -32.34 -9.98 -11.89
C ARG A 142 -33.11 -10.02 -13.22
N LYS A 143 -32.63 -9.33 -14.24
CA LYS A 143 -33.26 -9.29 -15.57
C LYS A 143 -32.67 -10.27 -16.56
N GLN A 144 -31.73 -11.14 -16.14
CA GLN A 144 -31.03 -12.08 -17.00
C GLN A 144 -30.34 -11.39 -18.20
N GLN A 145 -29.91 -10.15 -18.04
CA GLN A 145 -29.17 -9.39 -19.03
C GLN A 145 -27.68 -9.57 -18.86
N LEU A 146 -26.89 -9.28 -19.92
CA LEU A 146 -25.45 -9.31 -19.86
C LEU A 146 -24.95 -8.40 -18.73
N VAL A 147 -24.01 -8.91 -17.95
CA VAL A 147 -23.38 -8.20 -16.83
C VAL A 147 -22.64 -6.96 -17.33
N SER A 148 -22.83 -5.84 -16.64
CA SER A 148 -22.05 -4.62 -16.92
C SER A 148 -20.60 -4.81 -16.47
N SER A 149 -19.69 -5.03 -17.40
CA SER A 149 -18.23 -5.12 -17.13
C SER A 149 -17.70 -3.87 -16.43
N ALA A 150 -18.22 -2.70 -16.81
CA ALA A 150 -17.87 -1.43 -16.17
C ALA A 150 -18.20 -1.42 -14.67
N SER A 151 -19.39 -1.92 -14.27
CA SER A 151 -19.75 -2.00 -12.85
C SER A 151 -18.81 -2.93 -12.05
N VAL A 152 -18.42 -4.06 -12.63
CA VAL A 152 -17.48 -5.00 -12.00
C VAL A 152 -16.11 -4.36 -11.83
N SER A 153 -15.61 -3.69 -12.88
CA SER A 153 -14.32 -3.00 -12.83
C SER A 153 -14.31 -1.88 -11.78
N HIS A 154 -15.36 -1.07 -11.70
CA HIS A 154 -15.45 0.00 -10.70
C HIS A 154 -15.53 -0.52 -9.27
N ILE A 155 -16.23 -1.63 -9.03
CA ILE A 155 -16.23 -2.32 -7.72
C ILE A 155 -14.82 -2.81 -7.40
N GLY A 156 -14.13 -3.44 -8.35
CA GLY A 156 -12.74 -3.90 -8.15
C GLY A 156 -11.78 -2.77 -7.79
N VAL A 157 -11.86 -1.64 -8.49
CA VAL A 157 -11.04 -0.44 -8.17
C VAL A 157 -11.37 0.10 -6.77
N ALA A 158 -12.64 0.17 -6.40
CA ALA A 158 -13.03 0.65 -5.08
C ALA A 158 -12.55 -0.28 -3.94
N ILE A 159 -12.59 -1.61 -4.14
CA ILE A 159 -12.02 -2.59 -3.21
C ILE A 159 -10.50 -2.43 -3.12
N MET A 160 -9.84 -2.19 -4.25
CA MET A 160 -8.39 -1.91 -4.28
C MET A 160 -8.04 -0.67 -3.46
N PHE A 161 -8.80 0.43 -3.56
CA PHE A 161 -8.57 1.63 -2.74
C PHE A 161 -8.69 1.34 -1.24
N ILE A 162 -9.68 0.56 -0.83
CA ILE A 162 -9.82 0.11 0.57
C ILE A 162 -8.61 -0.75 0.97
N GLY A 163 -8.20 -1.69 0.12
CA GLY A 163 -7.03 -2.55 0.37
C GLY A 163 -5.74 -1.75 0.54
N ILE A 164 -5.47 -0.79 -0.36
CA ILE A 164 -4.30 0.11 -0.26
C ILE A 164 -4.35 0.92 1.03
N LEU A 165 -5.52 1.45 1.41
CA LEU A 165 -5.65 2.22 2.64
C LEU A 165 -5.27 1.39 3.87
N PHE A 166 -5.78 0.16 4.00
CA PHE A 166 -5.47 -0.68 5.15
C PHE A 166 -4.05 -1.27 5.11
N SER A 167 -3.49 -1.49 3.94
CA SER A 167 -2.13 -2.01 3.76
C SER A 167 -1.06 -0.94 3.97
N SER A 168 -1.18 0.21 3.30
CA SER A 168 -0.16 1.26 3.29
C SER A 168 -0.48 2.42 4.25
N GLY A 169 -1.77 2.83 4.33
CA GLY A 169 -2.17 3.97 5.16
C GLY A 169 -2.07 3.71 6.67
N TYR A 170 -2.11 2.44 7.08
CA TYR A 170 -1.94 2.00 8.46
C TYR A 170 -0.62 1.28 8.71
N SER A 171 0.26 1.20 7.71
CA SER A 171 1.62 0.72 7.93
C SER A 171 2.42 1.74 8.75
N SER A 172 3.24 1.25 9.65
CA SER A 172 4.17 2.08 10.41
C SER A 172 5.51 1.39 10.49
N ILE A 173 6.59 2.15 10.33
CA ILE A 173 7.94 1.65 10.55
C ILE A 173 8.12 1.56 12.06
N ILE A 174 8.19 0.35 12.58
CA ILE A 174 8.39 0.09 14.01
C ILE A 174 9.87 0.20 14.41
N SER A 175 10.79 0.03 13.45
CA SER A 175 12.24 0.07 13.65
C SER A 175 12.85 1.47 13.63
N LYS A 176 12.06 2.54 13.78
CA LYS A 176 12.57 3.91 13.75
C LYS A 176 13.67 4.17 14.77
N ASN A 177 14.73 4.84 14.32
CA ASN A 177 15.80 5.29 15.16
C ASN A 177 15.44 6.58 15.88
N TYR A 178 14.91 6.46 17.09
CA TYR A 178 14.56 7.60 17.93
C TYR A 178 15.76 8.23 18.65
N THR A 179 16.95 7.64 18.52
CA THR A 179 18.17 8.15 19.19
C THR A 179 18.82 9.31 18.44
N GLY A 180 18.49 9.48 17.15
CA GLY A 180 19.10 10.47 16.26
C GLY A 180 20.56 10.18 15.92
N LEU A 181 21.09 9.04 16.33
CA LEU A 181 22.45 8.64 16.00
C LEU A 181 22.53 8.16 14.56
N VAL A 182 23.52 8.65 13.82
CA VAL A 182 23.85 8.15 12.48
C VAL A 182 24.75 6.93 12.66
N TRP A 183 24.24 5.75 12.29
CA TRP A 183 24.98 4.48 12.45
C TRP A 183 26.10 4.31 11.44
N ASN A 184 25.85 4.76 10.21
CA ASN A 184 26.82 4.78 9.15
C ASN A 184 26.56 6.00 8.25
N SER A 185 27.58 6.86 8.10
CA SER A 185 27.51 8.06 7.26
C SER A 185 27.47 7.76 5.76
N GLU A 186 27.77 6.52 5.36
CA GLU A 186 27.66 6.08 3.96
C GLU A 186 26.22 5.70 3.58
N PHE A 187 25.34 5.44 4.58
CA PHE A 187 23.95 5.14 4.33
C PHE A 187 23.14 6.42 4.13
N PRO A 188 22.13 6.41 3.26
CA PRO A 188 21.17 7.50 3.15
C PRO A 188 20.54 7.82 4.51
N ASP A 189 20.20 9.10 4.71
CA ASP A 189 19.57 9.56 5.95
C ASP A 189 18.29 8.78 6.29
N GLU A 190 17.49 8.42 5.29
CA GLU A 190 16.30 7.60 5.44
C GLU A 190 16.60 6.24 6.08
N VAL A 191 17.69 5.58 5.66
CA VAL A 191 18.11 4.29 6.22
C VAL A 191 18.53 4.43 7.68
N ASN A 192 19.27 5.50 8.02
CA ASN A 192 19.68 5.76 9.40
C ASN A 192 18.50 6.14 10.31
N GLN A 193 17.45 6.79 9.76
CA GLN A 193 16.25 7.18 10.51
C GLN A 193 15.25 6.03 10.69
N ASP A 194 15.10 5.17 9.69
CA ASP A 194 14.09 4.11 9.69
C ASP A 194 14.60 2.79 10.29
N ASN A 195 15.91 2.70 10.61
CA ASN A 195 16.51 1.50 11.17
C ASN A 195 17.18 1.79 12.51
N MET A 196 16.71 1.12 13.56
CA MET A 196 17.39 1.13 14.85
C MET A 196 18.48 0.08 14.90
N LEU A 197 19.57 0.37 15.61
CA LEU A 197 20.61 -0.61 15.89
C LEU A 197 20.20 -1.46 17.09
N ILE A 198 20.24 -2.79 16.94
CA ILE A 198 20.02 -3.76 18.01
C ILE A 198 21.27 -4.63 18.11
N PHE A 199 21.87 -4.70 19.30
CA PHE A 199 23.02 -5.56 19.54
C PHE A 199 22.58 -7.00 19.80
N VAL A 200 23.49 -7.95 19.57
CA VAL A 200 23.22 -9.38 19.81
C VAL A 200 22.93 -9.60 21.29
N ASN A 201 21.84 -10.35 21.58
CA ASN A 201 21.33 -10.66 22.92
C ASN A 201 20.84 -9.43 23.71
N GLU A 202 20.65 -8.29 23.07
CA GLU A 202 20.03 -7.12 23.68
C GLU A 202 18.50 -7.18 23.47
N LYS A 203 17.74 -7.09 24.58
CA LYS A 203 16.29 -6.91 24.53
C LYS A 203 15.97 -5.45 24.43
N ARG A 204 15.21 -5.06 23.42
CA ARG A 204 14.79 -3.69 23.19
C ARG A 204 13.31 -3.61 22.89
N LYS A 205 12.66 -2.62 23.46
CA LYS A 205 11.24 -2.35 23.17
C LYS A 205 11.13 -1.58 21.85
N VAL A 206 10.41 -2.14 20.89
CA VAL A 206 10.21 -1.60 19.55
C VAL A 206 8.70 -1.45 19.31
N GLY A 207 8.17 -0.25 19.53
CA GLY A 207 6.73 -0.01 19.54
C GLY A 207 6.06 -0.76 20.70
N GLU A 208 5.16 -1.70 20.37
CA GLU A 208 4.48 -2.57 21.35
C GLU A 208 5.17 -3.93 21.53
N TYR A 209 6.25 -4.19 20.79
CA TYR A 209 6.95 -5.48 20.77
C TYR A 209 8.24 -5.43 21.58
N ASP A 210 8.53 -6.51 22.29
CA ASP A 210 9.85 -6.78 22.86
C ASP A 210 10.65 -7.59 21.86
N VAL A 211 11.71 -6.99 21.32
CA VAL A 211 12.55 -7.59 20.27
C VAL A 211 13.92 -7.89 20.84
N GLU A 212 14.43 -9.09 20.56
CA GLU A 212 15.76 -9.52 20.90
C GLU A 212 16.46 -10.06 19.65
N TYR A 213 17.61 -9.49 19.30
CA TYR A 213 18.41 -9.98 18.20
C TYR A 213 19.31 -11.12 18.67
N LEU A 214 18.98 -12.34 18.29
CA LEU A 214 19.70 -13.56 18.68
C LEU A 214 20.93 -13.86 17.79
N GLY A 215 21.29 -12.96 16.90
CA GLY A 215 22.40 -13.14 15.95
C GLY A 215 21.96 -13.79 14.63
N LYS A 216 22.91 -13.92 13.73
CA LYS A 216 22.69 -14.56 12.43
C LYS A 216 22.44 -16.05 12.62
N ARG A 217 21.54 -16.60 11.83
CA ARG A 217 21.22 -18.03 11.81
C ARG A 217 21.53 -18.61 10.43
N LYS A 218 22.00 -19.86 10.41
CA LYS A 218 22.22 -20.62 9.17
C LYS A 218 21.36 -21.87 9.18
N LYS A 219 20.78 -22.19 8.02
CA LYS A 219 20.03 -23.43 7.83
C LYS A 219 20.99 -24.58 7.65
N ILE A 220 20.80 -25.65 8.40
CA ILE A 220 21.58 -26.87 8.23
C ILE A 220 20.91 -27.72 7.15
N LYS A 221 21.70 -28.25 6.23
CA LYS A 221 21.22 -29.13 5.17
C LYS A 221 20.64 -30.41 5.77
N ASN A 222 19.50 -30.85 5.24
CA ASN A 222 18.76 -32.05 5.68
C ASN A 222 18.01 -31.93 7.01
N PHE A 223 17.92 -30.73 7.61
CA PHE A 223 17.14 -30.46 8.80
C PHE A 223 16.21 -29.28 8.56
N ASP A 224 15.01 -29.32 9.13
CA ASP A 224 14.05 -28.22 9.07
C ASP A 224 14.25 -27.29 10.27
N GLY A 225 15.36 -26.56 10.26
CA GLY A 225 15.69 -25.63 11.34
C GLY A 225 16.94 -24.81 11.09
N PHE A 226 17.11 -23.78 11.95
CA PHE A 226 18.21 -22.82 11.85
C PHE A 226 19.07 -22.88 13.10
N VAL A 227 20.38 -22.79 12.92
CA VAL A 227 21.38 -22.69 13.99
C VAL A 227 22.02 -21.33 14.01
N ASN A 228 22.22 -20.81 15.21
CA ASN A 228 22.96 -19.55 15.39
C ASN A 228 24.41 -19.71 14.89
N GLU A 229 24.85 -18.75 14.06
CA GLU A 229 26.20 -18.77 13.48
C GLU A 229 27.29 -18.83 14.54
N ASN A 230 27.06 -18.26 15.72
CA ASN A 230 28.02 -18.28 16.85
C ASN A 230 28.30 -19.70 17.38
N TYR A 231 27.42 -20.66 17.10
CA TYR A 231 27.59 -22.08 17.50
C TYR A 231 28.26 -22.92 16.43
N LEU A 232 28.66 -22.28 15.34
CA LEU A 232 29.31 -22.91 14.19
C LEU A 232 30.73 -22.42 14.06
N GLU A 233 31.64 -23.31 13.71
CA GLU A 233 33.01 -23.00 13.32
C GLU A 233 33.30 -23.57 11.95
N TYR A 234 33.72 -22.73 11.02
CA TYR A 234 33.99 -23.17 9.65
C TYR A 234 35.39 -23.78 9.57
N ILE A 235 35.49 -24.98 9.03
CA ILE A 235 36.75 -25.67 8.78
C ILE A 235 37.04 -25.69 7.27
N PRO A 236 37.98 -24.86 6.80
CA PRO A 236 38.30 -24.72 5.38
C PRO A 236 38.75 -26.04 4.71
N ILE A 237 39.49 -26.88 5.45
CA ILE A 237 40.07 -28.11 4.93
C ILE A 237 39.03 -29.11 4.44
N ILE A 238 37.88 -29.19 5.14
CA ILE A 238 36.82 -30.13 4.82
C ILE A 238 35.59 -29.44 4.21
N ASN A 239 35.64 -28.08 4.12
CA ASN A 239 34.53 -27.25 3.65
C ASN A 239 33.20 -27.53 4.39
N LYS A 240 33.29 -27.73 5.71
CA LYS A 240 32.15 -28.00 6.59
C LYS A 240 32.21 -27.13 7.84
N TYR A 241 31.10 -27.08 8.57
CA TYR A 241 31.03 -26.43 9.86
C TYR A 241 31.04 -27.47 10.98
N ILE A 242 31.68 -27.14 12.10
CA ILE A 242 31.62 -27.94 13.34
C ILE A 242 30.77 -27.20 14.35
N LEU A 243 29.98 -27.94 15.12
CA LEU A 243 29.21 -27.44 16.23
C LEU A 243 30.07 -27.23 17.46
N LYS A 244 29.96 -26.03 18.07
CA LYS A 244 30.66 -25.66 19.32
C LYS A 244 29.90 -26.06 20.58
N LYS A 245 28.68 -26.55 20.44
CA LYS A 245 27.86 -27.05 21.57
C LYS A 245 26.77 -27.97 21.08
N ASP A 246 26.20 -28.74 22.00
CA ASP A 246 25.01 -29.55 21.75
C ASP A 246 23.84 -28.64 21.35
N ILE A 247 23.12 -29.02 20.29
CA ILE A 247 21.91 -28.34 19.82
C ILE A 247 20.85 -29.40 19.48
N GLU A 248 19.58 -29.03 19.60
CA GLU A 248 18.46 -29.82 19.16
C GLU A 248 17.77 -29.12 18.00
N ILE A 249 17.61 -29.80 16.88
CA ILE A 249 16.95 -29.30 15.67
C ILE A 249 16.03 -30.39 15.15
N ASP A 250 14.79 -30.05 14.88
CA ASP A 250 13.80 -30.94 14.25
C ASP A 250 13.68 -32.29 15.02
N GLY A 251 13.79 -32.23 16.38
CA GLY A 251 13.74 -33.40 17.24
C GLY A 251 15.02 -34.27 17.23
N TYR A 252 16.05 -33.87 16.49
CA TYR A 252 17.35 -34.54 16.49
C TYR A 252 18.35 -33.80 17.37
N LYS A 253 19.04 -34.55 18.22
CA LYS A 253 20.14 -34.01 19.03
C LYS A 253 21.45 -34.11 18.26
N LEU A 254 22.04 -32.98 17.90
CA LEU A 254 23.37 -32.87 17.31
C LEU A 254 24.35 -32.52 18.45
N LEU A 255 25.45 -33.22 18.51
CA LEU A 255 26.43 -33.07 19.58
C LEU A 255 27.52 -32.06 19.24
N GLU A 256 28.17 -31.55 20.29
CA GLU A 256 29.37 -30.77 20.11
C GLU A 256 30.42 -31.55 19.33
N ASN A 257 31.10 -30.87 18.40
CA ASN A 257 32.07 -31.42 17.41
C ASN A 257 31.45 -32.21 16.24
N ASP A 258 30.13 -32.34 16.17
CA ASP A 258 29.50 -32.88 14.95
C ASP A 258 29.74 -31.95 13.75
N THR A 259 30.01 -32.55 12.59
CA THR A 259 30.15 -31.79 11.35
C THR A 259 28.82 -31.63 10.63
N VAL A 260 28.48 -30.41 10.26
CA VAL A 260 27.24 -30.07 9.57
C VAL A 260 27.53 -29.32 8.26
N GLU A 261 26.67 -29.54 7.27
CA GLU A 261 26.68 -28.78 6.03
C GLU A 261 25.62 -27.69 6.10
N ILE A 262 25.96 -26.48 5.62
CA ILE A 262 25.04 -25.36 5.55
C ILE A 262 24.36 -25.34 4.19
N ASP A 263 23.07 -25.07 4.17
CA ASP A 263 22.32 -24.82 2.95
C ASP A 263 22.55 -23.36 2.51
N ASN A 264 23.33 -23.17 1.45
CA ASN A 264 23.66 -21.85 0.93
C ASN A 264 22.58 -21.27 0.00
N ASN A 265 21.46 -21.97 -0.20
CA ASN A 265 20.41 -21.55 -1.12
C ASN A 265 19.37 -20.59 -0.51
N GLU A 266 19.46 -20.29 0.77
CA GLU A 266 18.60 -19.29 1.44
C GLU A 266 19.47 -18.15 2.02
N ILE A 267 19.58 -17.06 1.24
CA ILE A 267 19.99 -15.73 1.68
C ILE A 267 18.76 -14.85 1.76
#